data_3402bcb628d2738790521aafeb12fe8f
#
_entry.id   3402bcb628d2738790521aafeb12fe8f
#
_cell.length_a   1.000
_cell.length_b   1.000
_cell.length_c   1.000
_cell.angle_alpha   90.00
_cell.angle_beta   90.00
_cell.angle_gamma   90.00
#
_symmetry.space_group_name_H-M   'P 1'
#
loop_
_entity.id
_entity.type
_entity.pdbx_description
1 polymer ?
#
loop_
_entity_poly.entity_id
_entity_poly.type
_entity_poly.pdbx_seq_one_letter_code
_entity_poly.pdbx_strand_id
1 'polypeptide(L)'
;EMGSTERHSYDILGDMVSTAARLEARCKAYGVLCIIGAETYNRTKDDFFYLCIDNLQPKGKTVADLIYTALRPNGQDWSEDLVRYNKMQELYKAKHFDAAAIICGELKGTFGGQMDKYYKIWIERCAFMKEQNLPENWNGEFIAHEK
;
A
#
# COMPACT_ATOMS: atom_id res chain seq x y z
N GLU A 1 24.37 -35.84 0.17
CA GLU A 1 23.25 -36.75 0.15
C GLU A 1 22.11 -36.18 -0.67
N MET A 2 21.65 -36.94 -1.67
CA MET A 2 20.67 -36.45 -2.65
C MET A 2 19.31 -36.17 -2.06
N GLY A 3 18.81 -37.00 -1.16
CA GLY A 3 17.49 -36.78 -0.52
C GLY A 3 17.39 -35.51 0.30
N SER A 4 18.44 -35.16 1.04
CA SER A 4 18.49 -33.94 1.83
C SER A 4 18.50 -32.70 0.94
N THR A 5 19.23 -32.75 -0.18
CA THR A 5 19.31 -31.63 -1.13
C THR A 5 17.96 -31.38 -1.81
N GLU A 6 17.28 -32.45 -2.24
CA GLU A 6 15.97 -32.34 -2.87
C GLU A 6 14.94 -31.77 -1.89
N ARG A 7 14.94 -32.25 -0.65
CA ARG A 7 14.02 -31.78 0.39
C ARG A 7 14.21 -30.30 0.66
N HIS A 8 15.47 -29.86 0.75
CA HIS A 8 15.79 -28.45 0.96
C HIS A 8 15.27 -27.58 -0.21
N SER A 9 15.43 -28.06 -1.45
CA SER A 9 14.92 -27.35 -2.63
C SER A 9 13.41 -27.22 -2.61
N TYR A 10 12.68 -28.26 -2.21
CA TYR A 10 11.22 -28.20 -2.09
C TYR A 10 10.77 -27.25 -0.99
N ASP A 11 11.47 -27.21 0.15
CA ASP A 11 11.16 -26.31 1.25
C ASP A 11 11.32 -24.84 0.83
N ILE A 12 12.39 -24.52 0.11
CA ILE A 12 12.63 -23.17 -0.42
C ILE A 12 11.54 -22.79 -1.42
N LEU A 13 11.18 -23.70 -2.30
CA LEU A 13 10.14 -23.47 -3.30
C LEU A 13 8.77 -23.23 -2.63
N GLY A 14 8.45 -24.02 -1.59
CA GLY A 14 7.22 -23.85 -0.81
C GLY A 14 7.15 -22.47 -0.15
N ASP A 15 8.26 -22.01 0.44
CA ASP A 15 8.33 -20.68 1.06
C ASP A 15 8.13 -19.57 0.02
N MET A 16 8.72 -19.70 -1.16
CA MET A 16 8.55 -18.75 -2.26
C MET A 16 7.10 -18.66 -2.72
N VAL A 17 6.43 -19.80 -2.85
CA VAL A 17 5.02 -19.85 -3.24
C VAL A 17 4.13 -19.22 -2.17
N SER A 18 4.38 -19.51 -0.90
CA SER A 18 3.63 -18.92 0.22
C SER A 18 3.80 -17.41 0.27
N THR A 19 5.02 -16.90 0.06
CA THR A 19 5.32 -15.48 0.04
C THR A 19 4.60 -14.80 -1.14
N ALA A 20 4.65 -15.40 -2.33
CA ALA A 20 3.98 -14.88 -3.50
C ALA A 20 2.45 -14.79 -3.30
N ALA A 21 1.84 -15.83 -2.69
CA ALA A 21 0.41 -15.84 -2.39
C ALA A 21 0.03 -14.73 -1.40
N ARG A 22 0.86 -14.49 -0.38
CA ARG A 22 0.64 -13.39 0.59
C ARG A 22 0.73 -12.04 -0.09
N LEU A 23 1.70 -11.84 -0.97
CA LEU A 23 1.86 -10.58 -1.72
C LEU A 23 0.67 -10.34 -2.64
N GLU A 24 0.19 -11.38 -3.32
CA GLU A 24 -1.00 -11.27 -4.17
C GLU A 24 -2.23 -10.87 -3.35
N ALA A 25 -2.46 -11.53 -2.21
CA ALA A 25 -3.57 -11.22 -1.32
C ALA A 25 -3.48 -9.78 -0.80
N ARG A 26 -2.27 -9.33 -0.46
CA ARG A 26 -2.05 -7.97 0.02
C ARG A 26 -2.30 -6.94 -1.10
N CYS A 27 -1.88 -7.23 -2.32
CA CYS A 27 -2.17 -6.38 -3.47
C CYS A 27 -3.67 -6.22 -3.68
N LYS A 28 -4.43 -7.31 -3.58
CA LYS A 28 -5.89 -7.27 -3.66
C LYS A 28 -6.50 -6.45 -2.54
N ALA A 29 -5.98 -6.60 -1.31
CA ALA A 29 -6.48 -5.87 -0.16
C ALA A 29 -6.31 -4.36 -0.31
N TYR A 30 -5.28 -3.91 -1.01
CA TYR A 30 -5.06 -2.49 -1.28
C TYR A 30 -5.61 -2.03 -2.63
N GLY A 31 -6.02 -2.95 -3.49
CA GLY A 31 -6.51 -2.60 -4.82
C GLY A 31 -5.43 -2.08 -5.76
N VAL A 32 -4.20 -2.59 -5.62
CA VAL A 32 -3.05 -2.19 -6.44
C VAL A 32 -2.45 -3.40 -7.15
N LEU A 33 -1.68 -3.16 -8.20
CA LEU A 33 -1.05 -4.24 -8.98
C LEU A 33 0.22 -4.76 -8.33
N CYS A 34 0.94 -3.92 -7.58
CA CYS A 34 2.17 -4.31 -6.91
C CYS A 34 2.34 -3.54 -5.61
N ILE A 35 3.10 -4.12 -4.69
CA ILE A 35 3.48 -3.47 -3.43
C ILE A 35 5.00 -3.50 -3.33
N ILE A 36 5.58 -2.33 -3.09
CA ILE A 36 7.02 -2.14 -2.99
C ILE A 36 7.33 -1.66 -1.58
N GLY A 37 8.29 -2.32 -0.93
CA GLY A 37 8.75 -1.89 0.40
C GLY A 37 9.62 -0.65 0.34
N ALA A 38 9.82 -0.02 1.49
CA ALA A 38 10.55 1.24 1.59
C ALA A 38 12.00 1.11 1.12
N GLU A 39 12.66 -0.02 1.38
CA GLU A 39 14.05 -0.23 0.96
C GLU A 39 14.18 -0.22 -0.57
N THR A 40 13.33 -0.98 -1.26
CA THR A 40 13.33 -1.02 -2.73
C THR A 40 12.94 0.33 -3.31
N TYR A 41 11.95 0.99 -2.71
CA TYR A 41 11.56 2.34 -3.10
C TYR A 41 12.76 3.30 -3.05
N ASN A 42 13.49 3.31 -1.94
CA ASN A 42 14.64 4.21 -1.77
C ASN A 42 15.74 3.98 -2.81
N ARG A 43 15.93 2.74 -3.25
CA ARG A 43 16.92 2.39 -4.28
C ARG A 43 16.49 2.76 -5.69
N THR A 44 15.19 2.79 -5.96
CA THR A 44 14.66 2.88 -7.33
C THR A 44 13.71 4.06 -7.56
N LYS A 45 13.60 4.95 -6.60
CA LYS A 45 12.62 6.06 -6.66
C LYS A 45 12.79 7.00 -7.85
N ASP A 46 13.98 7.07 -8.42
CA ASP A 46 14.25 7.90 -9.58
C ASP A 46 13.96 7.17 -10.91
N ASP A 47 13.75 5.84 -10.85
CA ASP A 47 13.56 5.01 -12.04
C ASP A 47 12.09 4.76 -12.36
N PHE A 48 11.19 4.89 -11.38
CA PHE A 48 9.77 4.57 -11.53
C PHE A 48 8.90 5.64 -10.90
N PHE A 49 7.65 5.70 -11.32
CA PHE A 49 6.66 6.56 -10.67
C PHE A 49 5.99 5.77 -9.54
N TYR A 50 6.21 6.21 -8.31
CA TYR A 50 5.66 5.56 -7.12
C TYR A 50 4.63 6.43 -6.42
N LEU A 51 3.64 5.79 -5.80
CA LEU A 51 2.78 6.42 -4.80
C LEU A 51 2.93 5.68 -3.48
N CYS A 52 3.05 6.42 -2.39
CA CYS A 52 2.97 5.83 -1.05
C CYS A 52 1.50 5.50 -0.77
N ILE A 53 1.22 4.26 -0.41
CA ILE A 53 -0.16 3.79 -0.25
C ILE A 53 -0.56 3.55 1.20
N ASP A 54 0.38 3.30 2.10
CA ASP A 54 0.07 3.10 3.52
C ASP A 54 1.34 3.14 4.36
N ASN A 55 1.13 3.22 5.66
CA ASN A 55 2.15 3.02 6.68
C ASN A 55 1.72 1.77 7.45
N LEU A 56 2.23 0.62 7.06
CA LEU A 56 1.72 -0.68 7.48
C LEU A 56 2.59 -1.30 8.56
N GLN A 57 1.95 -1.68 9.67
CA GLN A 57 2.57 -2.50 10.71
C GLN A 57 2.03 -3.93 10.55
N PRO A 58 2.83 -4.86 10.03
CA PRO A 58 2.39 -6.25 9.87
C PRO A 58 2.06 -6.89 11.21
N LYS A 59 1.15 -7.86 11.21
CA LYS A 59 0.81 -8.61 12.41
C LYS A 59 2.05 -9.27 12.99
N GLY A 60 2.27 -9.08 14.29
CA GLY A 60 3.42 -9.63 15.00
C GLY A 60 4.69 -8.77 14.93
N LYS A 61 4.66 -7.66 14.21
CA LYS A 61 5.75 -6.69 14.15
C LYS A 61 5.42 -5.50 15.05
N THR A 62 6.48 -4.81 15.51
CA THR A 62 6.34 -3.66 16.42
C THR A 62 6.54 -2.32 15.73
N VAL A 63 6.96 -2.34 14.47
CA VAL A 63 7.27 -1.14 13.70
C VAL A 63 6.46 -1.13 12.40
N ALA A 64 5.93 0.03 12.06
CA ALA A 64 5.28 0.23 10.77
C ALA A 64 6.30 0.70 9.74
N ASP A 65 6.12 0.28 8.49
CA ASP A 65 6.93 0.70 7.36
C ASP A 65 6.04 1.28 6.26
N LEU A 66 6.56 2.28 5.57
CA LEU A 66 5.86 2.82 4.41
C LEU A 66 5.89 1.80 3.27
N ILE A 67 4.76 1.62 2.62
CA ILE A 67 4.64 0.77 1.44
C ILE A 67 4.15 1.60 0.26
N TYR A 68 4.56 1.20 -0.93
CA TYR A 68 4.38 1.96 -2.17
C TYR A 68 3.82 1.07 -3.27
N THR A 69 3.24 1.69 -4.27
CA THR A 69 2.91 1.02 -5.54
C THR A 69 3.57 1.76 -6.69
N ALA A 70 4.03 1.02 -7.69
CA ALA A 70 4.59 1.60 -8.91
C ALA A 70 3.49 1.65 -9.98
N LEU A 71 3.40 2.77 -10.68
CA LEU A 71 2.41 2.98 -11.72
C LEU A 71 3.04 2.94 -13.11
N ARG A 72 2.26 2.49 -14.09
CA ARG A 72 2.69 2.46 -15.48
C ARG A 72 2.50 3.84 -16.11
N PRO A 73 3.55 4.44 -16.66
CA PRO A 73 3.41 5.70 -17.38
C PRO A 73 2.49 5.53 -18.60
N ASN A 74 1.70 6.55 -18.91
CA ASN A 74 0.79 6.55 -20.06
C ASN A 74 0.99 7.78 -20.96
N GLY A 75 2.10 8.50 -20.77
CA GLY A 75 2.39 9.69 -21.54
C GLY A 75 1.69 10.96 -21.05
N GLN A 76 0.84 10.86 -20.04
CA GLN A 76 0.17 12.02 -19.44
C GLN A 76 1.03 12.62 -18.32
N ASP A 77 0.82 13.92 -18.08
CA ASP A 77 1.43 14.60 -16.94
C ASP A 77 0.53 14.40 -15.70
N TRP A 78 1.10 13.78 -14.68
CA TRP A 78 0.39 13.47 -13.43
C TRP A 78 0.73 14.43 -12.29
N SER A 79 1.36 15.56 -12.57
CA SER A 79 1.79 16.51 -11.54
C SER A 79 0.60 17.02 -10.70
N GLU A 80 -0.50 17.36 -11.37
CA GLU A 80 -1.70 17.84 -10.70
C GLU A 80 -2.40 16.72 -9.92
N ASP A 81 -2.47 15.52 -10.52
CA ASP A 81 -3.02 14.35 -9.85
C ASP A 81 -2.25 14.04 -8.56
N LEU A 82 -0.92 14.16 -8.62
CA LEU A 82 -0.07 13.91 -7.47
C LEU A 82 -0.31 14.89 -6.33
N VAL A 83 -0.49 16.17 -6.65
CA VAL A 83 -0.82 17.19 -5.63
C VAL A 83 -2.13 16.83 -4.92
N ARG A 84 -3.14 16.45 -5.67
CA ARG A 84 -4.45 16.07 -5.11
C ARG A 84 -4.36 14.80 -4.28
N TYR A 85 -3.62 13.79 -4.76
CA TYR A 85 -3.40 12.56 -4.04
C TYR A 85 -2.69 12.81 -2.71
N ASN A 86 -1.64 13.62 -2.72
CA ASN A 86 -0.88 13.94 -1.51
C ASN A 86 -1.75 14.72 -0.51
N LYS A 87 -2.62 15.60 -0.99
CA LYS A 87 -3.56 16.32 -0.13
C LYS A 87 -4.51 15.36 0.58
N MET A 88 -5.01 14.37 -0.12
CA MET A 88 -5.86 13.33 0.47
C MET A 88 -5.13 12.57 1.57
N GLN A 89 -3.87 12.18 1.32
CA GLN A 89 -3.07 11.46 2.31
C GLN A 89 -2.73 12.33 3.52
N GLU A 90 -2.48 13.61 3.33
CA GLU A 90 -2.26 14.55 4.43
C GLU A 90 -3.50 14.64 5.33
N LEU A 91 -4.68 14.74 4.75
CA LEU A 91 -5.94 14.77 5.49
C LEU A 91 -6.15 13.49 6.28
N TYR A 92 -5.85 12.35 5.66
CA TYR A 92 -5.93 11.05 6.33
C TYR A 92 -5.02 11.01 7.57
N LYS A 93 -3.76 11.40 7.42
CA LYS A 93 -2.79 11.41 8.53
C LYS A 93 -3.15 12.41 9.63
N ALA A 94 -3.83 13.48 9.26
CA ALA A 94 -4.32 14.48 10.21
C ALA A 94 -5.64 14.07 10.88
N LYS A 95 -6.12 12.85 10.61
CA LYS A 95 -7.37 12.30 11.15
C LYS A 95 -8.64 12.97 10.61
N HIS A 96 -8.52 13.71 9.51
CA HIS A 96 -9.67 14.30 8.81
C HIS A 96 -10.23 13.26 7.83
N PHE A 97 -10.75 12.16 8.37
CA PHE A 97 -11.14 10.99 7.58
C PHE A 97 -12.31 11.25 6.62
N ASP A 98 -13.29 12.03 7.05
CA ASP A 98 -14.42 12.37 6.18
C ASP A 98 -13.96 13.20 4.97
N ALA A 99 -13.09 14.19 5.21
CA ALA A 99 -12.56 15.02 4.15
C ALA A 99 -11.67 14.20 3.19
N ALA A 100 -10.84 13.31 3.75
CA ALA A 100 -10.00 12.41 2.95
C ALA A 100 -10.86 11.50 2.07
N ALA A 101 -11.94 10.95 2.62
CA ALA A 101 -12.86 10.08 1.87
C ALA A 101 -13.53 10.81 0.71
N ILE A 102 -13.92 12.06 0.92
CA ILE A 102 -14.52 12.88 -0.13
C ILE A 102 -13.54 13.09 -1.29
N ILE A 103 -12.29 13.43 -0.97
CA ILE A 103 -11.26 13.60 -2.00
C ILE A 103 -10.98 12.28 -2.72
N CYS A 104 -10.95 11.15 -2.02
CA CYS A 104 -10.81 9.84 -2.66
C CYS A 104 -11.87 9.61 -3.74
N GLY A 105 -13.11 9.97 -3.46
CA GLY A 105 -14.20 9.88 -4.45
C GLY A 105 -13.97 10.76 -5.68
N GLU A 106 -13.33 11.90 -5.47
CA GLU A 106 -13.04 12.86 -6.56
C GLU A 106 -11.79 12.47 -7.37
N LEU A 107 -10.95 11.57 -6.83
CA LEU A 107 -9.71 11.15 -7.49
C LEU A 107 -9.91 10.06 -8.55
N LYS A 108 -11.12 9.55 -8.71
CA LYS A 108 -11.40 8.52 -9.71
C LYS A 108 -10.90 8.97 -11.09
N GLY A 109 -10.20 8.08 -11.77
CA GLY A 109 -9.64 8.34 -13.10
C GLY A 109 -8.24 8.92 -13.08
N THR A 110 -7.75 9.42 -11.94
CA THR A 110 -6.38 9.94 -11.85
C THR A 110 -5.37 8.82 -12.09
N PHE A 111 -4.18 9.21 -12.54
CA PHE A 111 -3.11 8.25 -12.86
C PHE A 111 -3.54 7.19 -13.87
N GLY A 112 -4.36 7.58 -14.85
CA GLY A 112 -4.86 6.64 -15.86
C GLY A 112 -5.84 5.60 -15.32
N GLY A 113 -6.50 5.87 -14.20
CA GLY A 113 -7.45 4.96 -13.57
C GLY A 113 -6.82 3.81 -12.79
N GLN A 114 -5.49 3.77 -12.69
CA GLN A 114 -4.76 2.68 -12.03
C GLN A 114 -5.02 2.60 -10.53
N MET A 115 -5.46 3.70 -9.90
CA MET A 115 -5.70 3.77 -8.46
C MET A 115 -7.19 3.70 -8.09
N ASP A 116 -8.08 3.48 -9.03
CA ASP A 116 -9.53 3.54 -8.77
C ASP A 116 -9.97 2.52 -7.70
N LYS A 117 -9.44 1.30 -7.75
CA LYS A 117 -9.74 0.27 -6.74
C LYS A 117 -9.20 0.67 -5.36
N TYR A 118 -8.00 1.23 -5.34
CA TYR A 118 -7.39 1.73 -4.10
C TYR A 118 -8.27 2.80 -3.46
N TYR A 119 -8.80 3.74 -4.24
CA TYR A 119 -9.65 4.80 -3.71
C TYR A 119 -10.91 4.26 -3.05
N LYS A 120 -11.54 3.24 -3.64
CA LYS A 120 -12.70 2.59 -3.04
C LYS A 120 -12.37 1.97 -1.70
N ILE A 121 -11.26 1.24 -1.64
CA ILE A 121 -10.79 0.61 -0.41
C ILE A 121 -10.43 1.67 0.62
N TRP A 122 -9.80 2.77 0.19
CA TRP A 122 -9.37 3.83 1.08
C TRP A 122 -10.54 4.59 1.71
N ILE A 123 -11.63 4.74 0.98
CA ILE A 123 -12.87 5.30 1.54
C ILE A 123 -13.37 4.42 2.69
N GLU A 124 -13.35 3.10 2.51
CA GLU A 124 -13.70 2.15 3.57
C GLU A 124 -12.72 2.23 4.73
N ARG A 125 -11.43 2.37 4.44
CA ARG A 125 -10.39 2.56 5.45
C ARG A 125 -10.64 3.82 6.27
N CYS A 126 -11.00 4.91 5.64
CA CYS A 126 -11.32 6.16 6.34
C CYS A 126 -12.48 5.98 7.31
N ALA A 127 -13.55 5.29 6.86
CA ALA A 127 -14.70 5.00 7.72
C ALA A 127 -14.30 4.14 8.92
N PHE A 128 -13.48 3.13 8.70
CA PHE A 128 -12.97 2.26 9.77
C PHE A 128 -12.11 3.05 10.77
N MET A 129 -11.16 3.84 10.27
CA MET A 129 -10.22 4.58 11.13
C MET A 129 -10.91 5.67 11.93
N LYS A 130 -11.98 6.23 11.41
CA LYS A 130 -12.79 7.23 12.12
C LYS A 130 -13.32 6.70 13.44
N GLU A 131 -13.62 5.41 13.53
CA GLU A 131 -14.15 4.76 14.71
C GLU A 131 -13.06 4.26 15.67
N GLN A 132 -11.79 4.41 15.31
CA GLN A 132 -10.67 3.92 16.13
C GLN A 132 -10.21 4.98 17.11
N ASN A 133 -9.68 4.52 18.25
CA ASN A 133 -9.06 5.38 19.25
C ASN A 133 -7.56 5.49 18.95
N LEU A 134 -7.19 6.54 18.23
CA LEU A 134 -5.81 6.72 17.75
C LEU A 134 -5.01 7.61 18.70
N PRO A 135 -3.70 7.34 18.88
CA PRO A 135 -2.85 8.18 19.72
C PRO A 135 -2.64 9.57 19.10
N GLU A 136 -2.24 10.55 19.93
CA GLU A 136 -1.97 11.90 19.44
C GLU A 136 -0.85 11.97 18.41
N ASN A 137 0.17 11.11 18.57
CA ASN A 137 1.31 11.06 17.67
C ASN A 137 1.11 10.13 16.50
N TRP A 138 -0.14 9.72 16.25
CA TRP A 138 -0.45 8.83 15.10
C TRP A 138 -0.04 9.47 13.78
N ASN A 139 0.63 8.72 12.93
CA ASN A 139 1.15 9.18 11.64
C ASN A 139 0.79 8.21 10.52
N GLY A 140 -0.46 7.76 10.52
CA GLY A 140 -0.97 6.90 9.46
C GLY A 140 -0.72 5.41 9.68
N GLU A 141 -0.14 5.01 10.80
CA GLU A 141 0.15 3.59 11.07
C GLU A 141 -1.15 2.78 11.08
N PHE A 142 -1.13 1.68 10.35
CA PHE A 142 -2.23 0.72 10.32
C PHE A 142 -1.70 -0.65 10.70
N ILE A 143 -2.29 -1.25 11.74
CA ILE A 143 -1.91 -2.58 12.21
C ILE A 143 -2.72 -3.62 11.46
N ALA A 144 -2.05 -4.47 10.69
CA ALA A 144 -2.71 -5.56 9.98
C ALA A 144 -3.21 -6.60 10.97
N HIS A 145 -4.46 -7.01 10.83
CA HIS A 145 -5.07 -8.05 11.67
C HIS A 145 -4.79 -9.45 11.13
N GLU A 146 -4.39 -9.56 9.88
CA GLU A 146 -4.06 -10.82 9.21
C GLU A 146 -2.62 -10.83 8.76
N LYS A 147 -2.01 -12.02 8.77
CA LYS A 147 -0.64 -12.21 8.32
C LYS A 147 -0.50 -12.11 6.80
#